data_6098d0ceba24db3f34045724ed2f7b65
#
_entry.id   6098d0ceba24db3f34045724ed2f7b65
#
_cell.length_a   1.000
_cell.length_b   1.000
_cell.length_c   1.000
_cell.angle_alpha   90.00
_cell.angle_beta   90.00
_cell.angle_gamma   90.00
#
_symmetry.space_group_name_H-M   'P 1'
#
loop_
_entity.id
_entity.type
_entity.pdbx_description
1 polymer ?
#
loop_
_entity_poly.entity_id
_entity_poly.type
_entity_poly.pdbx_seq_one_letter_code
_entity_poly.pdbx_strand_id
1 'polypeptide(L)'
;MNTRTNKFLIGLVLILIVANITSVALFWIKESKQTAMQLPKSPAAFLIKELQLNGLQQQQFEVLKKEHQAAASTLRKEVKDGKEELFDLLKLSAVADTMKQNAVRKISLLTEELDLVTFNHFEKVRAICNPTQQKKFDEIIKEVTKMMGQQGPLEPGHRKTLRQGKEFDKVLPTERPDL
;
A
#
# COMPACT_ATOMS: atom_id res chain seq x y z
N MET A 1 -37.27 9.59 -53.55
CA MET A 1 -36.36 9.69 -52.38
C MET A 1 -34.94 9.50 -52.88
N ASN A 2 -34.09 10.53 -52.78
CA ASN A 2 -32.80 10.59 -53.49
C ASN A 2 -31.75 9.65 -52.87
N THR A 3 -31.46 8.56 -53.56
CA THR A 3 -30.39 7.60 -53.20
C THR A 3 -28.99 8.21 -53.09
N ARG A 4 -28.76 9.37 -53.72
CA ARG A 4 -27.49 10.13 -53.62
C ARG A 4 -27.35 10.82 -52.27
N THR A 5 -28.44 11.38 -51.70
CA THR A 5 -28.44 12.08 -50.40
C THR A 5 -28.23 11.07 -49.27
N ASN A 6 -28.80 9.87 -49.38
CA ASN A 6 -28.60 8.84 -48.36
C ASN A 6 -27.14 8.28 -48.33
N LYS A 7 -26.52 8.14 -49.48
CA LYS A 7 -25.10 7.73 -49.59
C LYS A 7 -24.17 8.79 -48.99
N PHE A 8 -24.47 10.07 -49.22
CA PHE A 8 -23.72 11.18 -48.61
C PHE A 8 -23.89 11.22 -47.10
N LEU A 9 -25.12 11.07 -46.59
CA LEU A 9 -25.39 11.00 -45.15
C LEU A 9 -24.71 9.82 -44.48
N ILE A 10 -24.72 8.64 -45.10
CA ILE A 10 -23.99 7.45 -44.58
C ILE A 10 -22.49 7.71 -44.53
N GLY A 11 -21.90 8.32 -45.56
CA GLY A 11 -20.49 8.70 -45.56
C GLY A 11 -20.13 9.69 -44.43
N LEU A 12 -21.00 10.69 -44.20
CA LEU A 12 -20.82 11.67 -43.12
C LEU A 12 -20.86 11.00 -41.74
N VAL A 13 -21.80 10.09 -41.50
CA VAL A 13 -21.95 9.33 -40.26
C VAL A 13 -20.73 8.46 -40.02
N LEU A 14 -20.21 7.77 -41.04
CA LEU A 14 -18.99 6.95 -40.92
C LEU A 14 -17.76 7.81 -40.55
N ILE A 15 -17.61 8.98 -41.16
CA ILE A 15 -16.52 9.93 -40.82
C ILE A 15 -16.64 10.37 -39.36
N LEU A 16 -17.84 10.70 -38.88
CA LEU A 16 -18.07 11.10 -37.49
C LEU A 16 -17.78 9.96 -36.50
N ILE A 17 -18.12 8.72 -36.82
CA ILE A 17 -17.81 7.55 -36.02
C ILE A 17 -16.29 7.35 -35.93
N VAL A 18 -15.57 7.42 -37.04
CA VAL A 18 -14.12 7.28 -37.08
C VAL A 18 -13.43 8.43 -36.29
N ALA A 19 -13.91 9.67 -36.42
CA ALA A 19 -13.41 10.81 -35.68
C ALA A 19 -13.64 10.65 -34.16
N ASN A 20 -14.78 10.14 -33.72
CA ASN A 20 -15.05 9.86 -32.31
C ASN A 20 -14.17 8.72 -31.78
N ILE A 21 -14.01 7.62 -32.52
CA ILE A 21 -13.14 6.51 -32.12
C ILE A 21 -11.69 6.97 -32.00
N THR A 22 -11.20 7.76 -32.96
CA THR A 22 -9.84 8.34 -32.90
C THR A 22 -9.69 9.30 -31.74
N SER A 23 -10.67 10.14 -31.44
CA SER A 23 -10.64 11.05 -30.29
C SER A 23 -10.59 10.29 -28.97
N VAL A 24 -11.40 9.25 -28.80
CA VAL A 24 -11.40 8.37 -27.64
C VAL A 24 -10.08 7.62 -27.53
N ALA A 25 -9.57 7.07 -28.61
CA ALA A 25 -8.28 6.38 -28.64
C ALA A 25 -7.13 7.32 -28.28
N LEU A 26 -7.09 8.54 -28.84
CA LEU A 26 -6.09 9.55 -28.51
C LEU A 26 -6.22 10.02 -27.06
N PHE A 27 -7.43 10.15 -26.53
CA PHE A 27 -7.66 10.45 -25.11
C PHE A 27 -7.10 9.34 -24.22
N TRP A 28 -7.38 8.07 -24.51
CA TRP A 28 -6.83 6.92 -23.78
C TRP A 28 -5.30 6.81 -23.88
N ILE A 29 -4.73 7.08 -25.07
CA ILE A 29 -3.27 7.09 -25.28
C ILE A 29 -2.64 8.29 -24.56
N LYS A 30 -3.29 9.44 -24.53
CA LYS A 30 -2.82 10.64 -23.82
C LYS A 30 -2.93 10.47 -22.31
N GLU A 31 -3.98 9.83 -21.82
CA GLU A 31 -4.18 9.55 -20.40
C GLU A 31 -3.23 8.43 -19.92
N SER A 32 -2.91 7.45 -20.75
CA SER A 32 -1.85 6.47 -20.47
C SER A 32 -0.44 7.05 -20.58
N LYS A 33 -0.23 8.16 -21.32
CA LYS A 33 1.02 8.91 -21.37
C LYS A 33 1.07 10.12 -20.43
N GLN A 34 -0.08 10.58 -19.94
CA GLN A 34 -0.15 11.55 -18.88
C GLN A 34 0.17 10.84 -17.58
N THR A 35 1.47 10.58 -17.45
CA THR A 35 2.15 10.51 -16.18
C THR A 35 1.28 9.90 -15.10
N ALA A 36 1.19 8.59 -15.08
CA ALA A 36 1.52 8.00 -13.82
C ALA A 36 2.91 8.58 -13.50
N MET A 37 2.95 9.69 -12.81
CA MET A 37 4.01 10.06 -11.88
C MET A 37 4.01 8.84 -10.98
N GLN A 38 4.77 7.81 -11.41
CA GLN A 38 4.86 6.56 -10.69
C GLN A 38 5.50 6.97 -9.38
N LEU A 39 4.63 7.22 -8.40
CA LEU A 39 5.06 7.18 -7.02
C LEU A 39 5.93 5.94 -6.94
N PRO A 40 7.19 6.09 -6.55
CA PRO A 40 8.12 4.97 -6.53
C PRO A 40 7.41 3.81 -5.85
N LYS A 41 7.41 2.63 -6.46
CA LYS A 41 6.61 1.46 -6.04
C LYS A 41 6.92 0.98 -4.61
N SER A 42 7.86 1.65 -3.94
CA SER A 42 8.21 1.39 -2.54
C SER A 42 8.74 2.65 -1.86
N PRO A 43 8.58 2.78 -0.53
CA PRO A 43 9.17 3.86 0.26
C PRO A 43 10.69 3.98 0.08
N ALA A 44 11.39 2.85 -0.07
CA ALA A 44 12.82 2.82 -0.32
C ALA A 44 13.20 3.48 -1.66
N ALA A 45 12.51 3.14 -2.75
CA ALA A 45 12.74 3.75 -4.05
C ALA A 45 12.40 5.24 -4.07
N PHE A 46 11.39 5.66 -3.30
CA PHE A 46 11.04 7.05 -3.09
C PHE A 46 12.18 7.81 -2.41
N LEU A 47 12.70 7.30 -1.30
CA LEU A 47 13.82 7.91 -0.57
C LEU A 47 15.08 8.05 -1.45
N ILE A 48 15.49 6.98 -2.14
CA ILE A 48 16.67 7.01 -3.03
C ILE A 48 16.52 8.11 -4.08
N LYS A 49 15.35 8.23 -4.70
CA LYS A 49 15.06 9.21 -5.75
C LYS A 49 15.02 10.64 -5.21
N GLU A 50 14.22 10.88 -4.17
CA GLU A 50 14.00 12.23 -3.65
C GLU A 50 15.23 12.82 -2.96
N LEU A 51 16.03 11.96 -2.30
CA LEU A 51 17.29 12.38 -1.68
C LEU A 51 18.46 12.39 -2.66
N GLN A 52 18.28 11.88 -3.89
CA GLN A 52 19.35 11.77 -4.89
C GLN A 52 20.61 11.11 -4.32
N LEU A 53 20.44 9.98 -3.61
CA LEU A 53 21.53 9.29 -2.95
C LEU A 53 22.57 8.85 -4.00
N ASN A 54 23.86 9.16 -3.74
CA ASN A 54 24.94 8.69 -4.58
C ASN A 54 25.19 7.17 -4.40
N GLY A 55 26.07 6.59 -5.24
CA GLY A 55 26.29 5.14 -5.24
C GLY A 55 26.73 4.57 -3.90
N LEU A 56 27.60 5.27 -3.15
CA LEU A 56 28.04 4.86 -1.83
C LEU A 56 26.90 4.93 -0.80
N GLN A 57 26.15 6.03 -0.81
CA GLN A 57 24.99 6.19 0.06
C GLN A 57 23.90 5.15 -0.21
N GLN A 58 23.69 4.78 -1.48
CA GLN A 58 22.75 3.72 -1.86
C GLN A 58 23.19 2.34 -1.30
N GLN A 59 24.47 2.03 -1.35
CA GLN A 59 24.99 0.79 -0.74
C GLN A 59 24.77 0.79 0.77
N GLN A 60 25.09 1.87 1.46
CA GLN A 60 24.84 2.03 2.90
C GLN A 60 23.33 1.92 3.21
N PHE A 61 22.49 2.57 2.44
CA PHE A 61 21.03 2.51 2.59
C PHE A 61 20.50 1.08 2.44
N GLU A 62 20.98 0.31 1.47
CA GLU A 62 20.56 -1.09 1.28
C GLU A 62 20.93 -1.98 2.48
N VAL A 63 22.09 -1.75 3.11
CA VAL A 63 22.45 -2.45 4.35
C VAL A 63 21.48 -2.10 5.47
N LEU A 64 21.26 -0.79 5.73
CA LEU A 64 20.34 -0.31 6.76
C LEU A 64 18.90 -0.82 6.54
N LYS A 65 18.46 -0.87 5.27
CA LYS A 65 17.14 -1.39 4.90
C LYS A 65 17.02 -2.88 5.22
N LYS A 66 18.03 -3.69 4.91
CA LYS A 66 18.02 -5.13 5.22
C LYS A 66 17.98 -5.39 6.72
N GLU A 67 18.81 -4.67 7.50
CA GLU A 67 18.80 -4.77 8.96
C GLU A 67 17.42 -4.42 9.54
N HIS A 68 16.83 -3.30 9.11
CA HIS A 68 15.50 -2.89 9.54
C HIS A 68 14.43 -3.93 9.15
N GLN A 69 14.46 -4.43 7.91
CA GLN A 69 13.49 -5.41 7.44
C GLN A 69 13.54 -6.71 8.24
N ALA A 70 14.73 -7.18 8.58
CA ALA A 70 14.91 -8.39 9.40
C ALA A 70 14.33 -8.19 10.80
N ALA A 71 14.74 -7.12 11.52
CA ALA A 71 14.27 -6.82 12.86
C ALA A 71 12.74 -6.57 12.88
N ALA A 72 12.25 -5.72 11.98
CA ALA A 72 10.82 -5.41 11.91
C ALA A 72 9.94 -6.63 11.52
N SER A 73 10.48 -7.55 10.71
CA SER A 73 9.75 -8.79 10.36
C SER A 73 9.58 -9.71 11.57
N THR A 74 10.63 -9.87 12.38
CA THR A 74 10.58 -10.64 13.62
C THR A 74 9.55 -10.06 14.58
N LEU A 75 9.66 -8.75 14.88
CA LEU A 75 8.75 -8.08 15.80
C LEU A 75 7.28 -8.11 15.33
N ARG A 76 7.03 -7.93 14.03
CA ARG A 76 5.67 -8.05 13.48
C ARG A 76 5.09 -9.45 13.66
N LYS A 77 5.93 -10.48 13.48
CA LYS A 77 5.51 -11.85 13.74
C LYS A 77 5.16 -12.04 15.22
N GLU A 78 6.00 -11.57 16.13
CA GLU A 78 5.76 -11.68 17.57
C GLU A 78 4.50 -10.91 18.01
N VAL A 79 4.25 -9.71 17.45
CA VAL A 79 3.00 -8.97 17.67
C VAL A 79 1.80 -9.76 17.19
N LYS A 80 1.90 -10.41 16.02
CA LYS A 80 0.83 -11.25 15.47
C LYS A 80 0.59 -12.45 16.39
N ASP A 81 1.62 -13.18 16.75
CA ASP A 81 1.54 -14.34 17.63
C ASP A 81 0.94 -13.95 19.00
N GLY A 82 1.37 -12.81 19.58
CA GLY A 82 0.80 -12.30 20.83
C GLY A 82 -0.68 -11.92 20.72
N LYS A 83 -1.13 -11.42 19.56
CA LYS A 83 -2.55 -11.18 19.30
C LYS A 83 -3.33 -12.49 19.19
N GLU A 84 -2.79 -13.51 18.55
CA GLU A 84 -3.40 -14.84 18.49
C GLU A 84 -3.52 -15.43 19.89
N GLU A 85 -2.46 -15.37 20.73
CA GLU A 85 -2.51 -15.78 22.14
C GLU A 85 -3.60 -15.05 22.93
N LEU A 86 -3.72 -13.72 22.75
CA LEU A 86 -4.76 -12.92 23.41
C LEU A 86 -6.17 -13.40 23.04
N PHE A 87 -6.44 -13.64 21.75
CA PHE A 87 -7.76 -14.08 21.31
C PHE A 87 -8.02 -15.55 21.59
N ASP A 88 -6.99 -16.37 21.76
CA ASP A 88 -7.12 -17.75 22.21
C ASP A 88 -7.68 -17.86 23.64
N LEU A 89 -7.51 -16.82 24.47
CA LEU A 89 -8.15 -16.75 25.79
C LEU A 89 -9.67 -16.85 25.71
N LEU A 90 -10.31 -16.46 24.59
CA LEU A 90 -11.76 -16.59 24.39
C LEU A 90 -12.26 -18.04 24.40
N LYS A 91 -11.36 -19.00 24.19
CA LYS A 91 -11.68 -20.45 24.23
C LYS A 91 -11.85 -20.98 25.67
N LEU A 92 -11.43 -20.20 26.66
CA LEU A 92 -11.55 -20.55 28.07
C LEU A 92 -12.95 -20.22 28.60
N SER A 93 -13.49 -21.05 29.48
CA SER A 93 -14.81 -20.84 30.12
C SER A 93 -14.83 -19.60 31.02
N ALA A 94 -13.69 -19.21 31.59
CA ALA A 94 -13.51 -17.97 32.36
C ALA A 94 -12.10 -17.44 32.13
N VAL A 95 -11.97 -16.13 31.91
CA VAL A 95 -10.68 -15.44 31.68
C VAL A 95 -10.51 -14.37 32.75
N ALA A 96 -9.46 -14.49 33.55
CA ALA A 96 -9.10 -13.46 34.52
C ALA A 96 -8.65 -12.18 33.82
N ASP A 97 -9.01 -11.01 34.36
CA ASP A 97 -8.61 -9.72 33.79
C ASP A 97 -7.11 -9.55 33.74
N THR A 98 -6.38 -10.09 34.70
CA THR A 98 -4.92 -10.09 34.74
C THR A 98 -4.30 -10.82 33.52
N MET A 99 -4.90 -11.91 33.05
CA MET A 99 -4.43 -12.63 31.86
C MET A 99 -4.57 -11.75 30.60
N LYS A 100 -5.75 -11.11 30.44
CA LYS A 100 -5.99 -10.18 29.33
C LYS A 100 -5.01 -9.01 29.36
N GLN A 101 -4.83 -8.39 30.54
CA GLN A 101 -3.93 -7.26 30.72
C GLN A 101 -2.47 -7.64 30.41
N ASN A 102 -2.00 -8.81 30.85
CA ASN A 102 -0.65 -9.26 30.59
C ASN A 102 -0.41 -9.52 29.09
N ALA A 103 -1.35 -10.15 28.40
CA ALA A 103 -1.28 -10.36 26.95
C ALA A 103 -1.24 -9.02 26.18
N VAL A 104 -2.12 -8.08 26.53
CA VAL A 104 -2.14 -6.74 25.92
C VAL A 104 -0.83 -6.00 26.20
N ARG A 105 -0.28 -6.06 27.42
CA ARG A 105 1.00 -5.44 27.76
C ARG A 105 2.15 -6.01 26.93
N LYS A 106 2.21 -7.34 26.76
CA LYS A 106 3.20 -8.01 25.89
C LYS A 106 3.14 -7.44 24.46
N ILE A 107 1.93 -7.36 23.89
CA ILE A 107 1.74 -6.81 22.52
C ILE A 107 2.17 -5.35 22.45
N SER A 108 1.87 -4.55 23.47
CA SER A 108 2.23 -3.13 23.51
C SER A 108 3.74 -2.94 23.52
N LEU A 109 4.48 -3.69 24.34
CA LEU A 109 5.94 -3.65 24.39
C LEU A 109 6.57 -4.03 23.04
N LEU A 110 6.09 -5.08 22.39
CA LEU A 110 6.57 -5.49 21.07
C LEU A 110 6.28 -4.43 19.99
N THR A 111 5.16 -3.73 20.10
CA THR A 111 4.80 -2.64 19.19
C THR A 111 5.70 -1.42 19.41
N GLU A 112 5.96 -1.07 20.67
CA GLU A 112 6.90 -0.01 21.03
C GLU A 112 8.29 -0.28 20.47
N GLU A 113 8.80 -1.51 20.62
CA GLU A 113 10.09 -1.92 20.08
C GLU A 113 10.12 -1.82 18.54
N LEU A 114 9.03 -2.22 17.85
CA LEU A 114 8.92 -2.09 16.40
C LEU A 114 8.99 -0.62 15.94
N ASP A 115 8.34 0.28 16.68
CA ASP A 115 8.37 1.72 16.37
C ASP A 115 9.76 2.31 16.61
N LEU A 116 10.45 1.91 17.70
CA LEU A 116 11.84 2.31 17.97
C LEU A 116 12.82 1.78 16.90
N VAL A 117 12.70 0.53 16.49
CA VAL A 117 13.51 -0.05 15.40
C VAL A 117 13.30 0.75 14.10
N THR A 118 12.07 1.15 13.84
CA THR A 118 11.74 1.95 12.65
C THR A 118 12.30 3.37 12.75
N PHE A 119 12.17 4.03 13.89
CA PHE A 119 12.73 5.35 14.15
C PHE A 119 14.25 5.34 13.98
N ASN A 120 14.93 4.41 14.65
CA ASN A 120 16.38 4.27 14.60
C ASN A 120 16.90 3.99 13.18
N HIS A 121 16.13 3.25 12.37
CA HIS A 121 16.44 3.08 10.95
C HIS A 121 16.46 4.43 10.22
N PHE A 122 15.43 5.26 10.39
CA PHE A 122 15.37 6.57 9.73
C PHE A 122 16.43 7.53 10.24
N GLU A 123 16.78 7.47 11.52
CA GLU A 123 17.88 8.23 12.10
C GLU A 123 19.22 7.88 11.40
N LYS A 124 19.51 6.58 11.24
CA LYS A 124 20.68 6.11 10.50
C LYS A 124 20.66 6.52 9.02
N VAL A 125 19.49 6.44 8.36
CA VAL A 125 19.33 6.90 6.97
C VAL A 125 19.60 8.40 6.86
N ARG A 126 19.11 9.20 7.80
CA ARG A 126 19.40 10.64 7.85
C ARG A 126 20.89 10.93 8.07
N ALA A 127 21.57 10.10 8.87
CA ALA A 127 23.00 10.27 9.19
C ALA A 127 23.92 10.03 7.97
N ILE A 128 23.55 9.19 7.02
CA ILE A 128 24.33 8.99 5.77
C ILE A 128 24.12 10.13 4.76
N CYS A 129 23.17 11.03 4.99
CA CYS A 129 22.84 12.16 4.13
C CYS A 129 23.75 13.35 4.40
N ASN A 130 24.12 14.10 3.34
CA ASN A 130 24.76 15.40 3.47
C ASN A 130 23.75 16.47 3.96
N PRO A 131 24.20 17.68 4.37
CA PRO A 131 23.31 18.71 4.94
C PRO A 131 22.13 19.11 4.03
N THR A 132 22.30 19.13 2.72
CA THR A 132 21.23 19.44 1.76
C THR A 132 20.21 18.30 1.69
N GLN A 133 20.69 17.07 1.66
CA GLN A 133 19.85 15.88 1.66
C GLN A 133 19.10 15.72 2.99
N GLN A 134 19.71 16.10 4.13
CA GLN A 134 19.05 16.09 5.44
C GLN A 134 17.85 17.03 5.48
N LYS A 135 17.97 18.25 4.95
CA LYS A 135 16.83 19.17 4.82
C LYS A 135 15.71 18.58 3.99
N LYS A 136 16.07 17.96 2.87
CA LYS A 136 15.10 17.29 2.01
C LYS A 136 14.45 16.07 2.70
N PHE A 137 15.22 15.30 3.44
CA PHE A 137 14.72 14.19 4.26
C PHE A 137 13.67 14.67 5.28
N ASP A 138 13.96 15.76 6.00
CA ASP A 138 13.06 16.35 7.00
C ASP A 138 11.72 16.81 6.39
N GLU A 139 11.72 17.22 5.11
CA GLU A 139 10.51 17.58 4.37
C GLU A 139 9.66 16.36 4.00
N ILE A 140 10.30 15.26 3.58
CA ILE A 140 9.60 14.13 2.97
C ILE A 140 9.32 12.97 3.94
N ILE A 141 9.90 12.95 5.14
CA ILE A 141 9.78 11.82 6.07
C ILE A 141 8.32 11.49 6.43
N LYS A 142 7.45 12.49 6.56
CA LYS A 142 6.02 12.29 6.82
C LYS A 142 5.32 11.53 5.68
N GLU A 143 5.72 11.79 4.43
CA GLU A 143 5.15 11.07 3.30
C GLU A 143 5.65 9.63 3.27
N VAL A 144 6.91 9.40 3.59
CA VAL A 144 7.51 8.06 3.70
C VAL A 144 6.77 7.22 4.75
N THR A 145 6.54 7.77 5.95
CA THR A 145 5.82 7.07 7.03
C THR A 145 4.37 6.77 6.64
N LYS A 146 3.70 7.69 5.95
CA LYS A 146 2.35 7.47 5.41
C LYS A 146 2.33 6.33 4.37
N MET A 147 3.29 6.30 3.46
CA MET A 147 3.43 5.21 2.48
C MET A 147 3.65 3.85 3.17
N MET A 148 4.42 3.81 4.26
CA MET A 148 4.62 2.58 5.04
C MET A 148 3.34 2.11 5.72
N GLY A 149 2.54 3.02 6.27
CA GLY A 149 1.26 2.69 6.91
C GLY A 149 0.21 2.17 5.92
N GLN A 150 0.28 2.55 4.65
CA GLN A 150 -0.61 2.06 3.59
C GLN A 150 -0.18 0.69 3.03
N GLN A 151 1.07 0.33 3.16
CA GLN A 151 1.56 -1.01 2.87
C GLN A 151 1.35 -1.85 4.13
N GLY A 152 0.13 -2.36 4.35
CA GLY A 152 -0.12 -3.35 5.40
C GLY A 152 0.92 -4.49 5.35
N PRO A 153 1.00 -5.36 6.37
CA PRO A 153 2.00 -6.42 6.43
C PRO A 153 2.07 -7.12 5.08
N LEU A 154 3.25 -7.10 4.44
CA LEU A 154 3.50 -7.86 3.21
C LEU A 154 3.46 -9.35 3.57
N GLU A 155 2.24 -9.90 3.67
CA GLU A 155 2.04 -11.34 3.65
C GLU A 155 2.47 -11.83 2.27
N PRO A 156 3.50 -12.70 2.16
CA PRO A 156 3.83 -13.32 0.89
C PRO A 156 2.70 -14.29 0.53
N GLY A 157 1.70 -13.85 -0.18
CA GLY A 157 0.59 -14.71 -0.63
C GLY A 157 -0.76 -14.02 -0.87
N HIS A 158 -1.03 -12.84 -0.31
CA HIS A 158 -2.38 -12.25 -0.34
C HIS A 158 -2.72 -11.43 -1.60
N ARG A 159 -1.86 -11.46 -2.63
CA ARG A 159 -2.13 -10.71 -3.88
C ARG A 159 -3.17 -11.35 -4.81
N LYS A 160 -3.74 -12.52 -4.47
CA LYS A 160 -4.68 -13.25 -5.35
C LYS A 160 -6.16 -13.22 -4.93
N THR A 161 -6.52 -12.83 -3.70
CA THR A 161 -7.90 -12.99 -3.20
C THR A 161 -8.79 -11.74 -3.30
N LEU A 162 -8.24 -10.55 -3.55
CA LEU A 162 -9.06 -9.32 -3.67
C LEU A 162 -9.81 -9.19 -5.01
N ARG A 163 -9.66 -10.14 -5.94
CA ARG A 163 -10.38 -10.13 -7.22
C ARG A 163 -11.65 -10.99 -7.26
N GLN A 164 -11.91 -11.76 -6.20
CA GLN A 164 -13.10 -12.63 -6.10
C GLN A 164 -14.16 -12.19 -5.09
N GLY A 165 -14.00 -11.06 -4.42
CA GLY A 165 -14.92 -10.55 -3.40
C GLY A 165 -16.20 -9.90 -3.93
N LYS A 166 -16.52 -9.95 -5.24
CA LYS A 166 -17.75 -9.36 -5.81
C LYS A 166 -18.93 -10.32 -5.97
N GLU A 167 -18.82 -11.55 -5.51
CA GLU A 167 -19.88 -12.55 -5.71
C GLU A 167 -20.57 -13.02 -4.40
N PHE A 168 -20.23 -12.44 -3.26
CA PHE A 168 -20.82 -12.85 -1.97
C PHE A 168 -22.06 -12.06 -1.54
N ASP A 169 -22.45 -11.02 -2.31
CA ASP A 169 -23.58 -10.13 -1.95
C ASP A 169 -24.95 -10.62 -2.47
N LYS A 170 -25.05 -11.87 -2.93
CA LYS A 170 -26.27 -12.37 -3.57
C LYS A 170 -27.01 -13.50 -2.88
N VAL A 171 -26.59 -13.88 -1.66
CA VAL A 171 -27.29 -14.94 -0.90
C VAL A 171 -27.46 -14.56 0.58
N LEU A 172 -28.36 -13.65 0.85
CA LEU A 172 -29.01 -13.55 2.16
C LEU A 172 -30.51 -13.77 1.95
N PRO A 173 -31.07 -14.86 2.43
CA PRO A 173 -32.52 -15.00 2.51
C PRO A 173 -33.05 -14.05 3.58
N THR A 174 -33.94 -13.16 3.18
CA THR A 174 -34.81 -12.39 4.07
C THR A 174 -35.87 -13.34 4.63
N GLU A 175 -35.67 -13.90 5.80
CA GLU A 175 -36.76 -14.41 6.61
C GLU A 175 -36.55 -13.99 8.07
N ARG A 176 -37.34 -13.00 8.50
CA ARG A 176 -37.66 -12.81 9.92
C ARG A 176 -38.88 -13.69 10.22
N PRO A 177 -38.82 -14.56 11.22
CA PRO A 177 -40.06 -15.03 11.85
C PRO A 177 -40.49 -13.98 12.86
N ASP A 178 -41.73 -13.52 12.68
CA ASP A 178 -42.52 -12.86 13.72
C ASP A 178 -42.68 -13.78 14.94
N LEU A 179 -42.31 -13.22 16.12
CA LEU A 179 -42.96 -13.44 17.41
C LEU A 179 -42.33 -12.53 18.47
#